data_dc975025f1c9d1c726cc6746133446f9
#
_entry.id   dc975025f1c9d1c726cc6746133446f9
#
_cell.length_a   1.000
_cell.length_b   1.000
_cell.length_c   1.000
_cell.angle_alpha   90.00
_cell.angle_beta   90.00
_cell.angle_gamma   90.00
#
_symmetry.space_group_name_H-M   'P 1'
#
loop_
_entity.id
_entity.type
_entity.pdbx_description
1 polymer ?
#
loop_
_entity_poly.entity_id
_entity_poly.type
_entity_poly.pdbx_seq_one_letter_code
_entity_poly.pdbx_strand_id
1 'polypeptide(L)'
;FDLSTDEDEHEKNIHTIETINRNIDIKVCAGGNINRIEDVKKLLYAGCLQVIFNATKDSSLELANVASEKFGKDKILLSISNVDYIFKHQEEIEDTFHELLVLNIDIIDALENLTSTPYVVYMPQFDMDKIIDVMKRETLRGIAGEFINDPENDIMAIKTKLSDGGILVDNFTPDLKWSDLKLNSDGMVPVIVQDYRNEQVLMLAYMNEEAFNVTINSGRMTYWSRSRNELWTKGLTSGHLQYVKSLTADCDYDTILAKVSQVGAACHTGNRTCFFNNIVKKEYVEKNPLTVLESVYAVIVDRMKNPKEDSYTNAVMEKGIDEILKKLGHECTEIILAAKNPDSDDLKFEISDFMYHCMILMAQKNITWAEIAGELAQR
;
A
#
# COMPACT_ATOMS: atom_id res chain seq x y z
N PHE A 1 3.72 -14.25 -10.75
CA PHE A 1 3.06 -15.50 -11.20
C PHE A 1 3.51 -16.67 -10.32
N ASP A 2 2.55 -17.49 -9.90
CA ASP A 2 2.79 -18.78 -9.26
C ASP A 2 3.10 -19.83 -10.34
N LEU A 3 4.31 -20.36 -10.32
CA LEU A 3 4.80 -21.39 -11.25
C LEU A 3 5.02 -22.73 -10.56
N SER A 4 4.39 -22.94 -9.40
CA SER A 4 4.50 -24.18 -8.61
C SER A 4 4.08 -25.41 -9.41
N THR A 5 4.72 -26.51 -9.12
CA THR A 5 4.46 -27.82 -9.75
C THR A 5 3.68 -28.77 -8.85
N ASP A 6 3.56 -28.45 -7.57
CA ASP A 6 2.83 -29.21 -6.57
C ASP A 6 2.02 -28.31 -5.62
N GLU A 7 1.10 -28.92 -4.85
CA GLU A 7 0.18 -28.22 -3.95
C GLU A 7 0.93 -27.56 -2.76
N ASP A 8 1.99 -28.16 -2.24
CA ASP A 8 2.74 -27.63 -1.10
C ASP A 8 3.50 -26.35 -1.49
N GLU A 9 4.05 -26.31 -2.70
CA GLU A 9 4.69 -25.12 -3.26
C GLU A 9 3.67 -24.04 -3.58
N HIS A 10 2.50 -24.41 -4.12
CA HIS A 10 1.38 -23.51 -4.37
C HIS A 10 0.95 -22.78 -3.09
N GLU A 11 0.71 -23.52 -1.99
CA GLU A 11 0.34 -22.92 -0.71
C GLU A 11 1.41 -21.95 -0.17
N LYS A 12 2.69 -22.28 -0.31
CA LYS A 12 3.80 -21.38 0.06
C LYS A 12 3.81 -20.11 -0.77
N ASN A 13 3.52 -20.21 -2.07
CA ASN A 13 3.46 -19.06 -2.97
C ASN A 13 2.26 -18.17 -2.63
N ILE A 14 1.10 -18.73 -2.29
CA ILE A 14 -0.06 -17.96 -1.78
C ILE A 14 0.33 -17.19 -0.50
N HIS A 15 0.99 -17.85 0.45
CA HIS A 15 1.45 -17.19 1.68
C HIS A 15 2.49 -16.09 1.41
N THR A 16 3.36 -16.28 0.42
CA THR A 16 4.31 -15.26 -0.03
C THR A 16 3.59 -14.05 -0.60
N ILE A 17 2.58 -14.26 -1.46
CA ILE A 17 1.74 -13.20 -2.02
C ILE A 17 1.01 -12.45 -0.90
N GLU A 18 0.43 -13.15 0.06
CA GLU A 18 -0.20 -12.56 1.25
C GLU A 18 0.81 -11.69 2.03
N THR A 19 2.02 -12.19 2.25
CA THR A 19 3.09 -11.46 2.94
C THR A 19 3.50 -10.20 2.18
N ILE A 20 3.59 -10.26 0.85
CA ILE A 20 3.87 -9.10 0.00
C ILE A 20 2.75 -8.06 0.18
N ASN A 21 1.49 -8.45 0.00
CA ASN A 21 0.33 -7.56 0.12
C ASN A 21 0.27 -6.85 1.48
N ARG A 22 0.61 -7.54 2.57
CA ARG A 22 0.65 -6.96 3.92
C ARG A 22 1.73 -5.89 4.11
N ASN A 23 2.80 -5.92 3.32
CA ASN A 23 3.98 -5.06 3.51
C ASN A 23 4.10 -3.92 2.51
N ILE A 24 3.24 -3.85 1.51
CA ILE A 24 3.26 -2.81 0.47
C ILE A 24 1.94 -2.05 0.40
N ASP A 25 1.99 -0.78 -0.04
CA ASP A 25 0.82 0.09 -0.21
C ASP A 25 0.34 0.14 -1.68
N ILE A 26 0.88 -0.71 -2.55
CA ILE A 26 0.49 -0.80 -3.95
C ILE A 26 -0.35 -2.04 -4.22
N LYS A 27 -1.24 -1.94 -5.19
CA LYS A 27 -2.14 -3.03 -5.57
C LYS A 27 -1.37 -4.15 -6.26
N VAL A 28 -1.63 -5.39 -5.88
CA VAL A 28 -1.00 -6.59 -6.44
C VAL A 28 -2.00 -7.36 -7.28
N CYS A 29 -1.60 -7.75 -8.49
CA CYS A 29 -2.30 -8.74 -9.30
C CYS A 29 -1.48 -10.02 -9.31
N ALA A 30 -2.12 -11.17 -9.15
CA ALA A 30 -1.45 -12.45 -9.13
C ALA A 30 -2.15 -13.46 -10.03
N GLY A 31 -1.38 -14.43 -10.52
CA GLY A 31 -1.88 -15.50 -11.39
C GLY A 31 -0.92 -16.67 -11.44
N GLY A 32 -1.26 -17.68 -12.20
CA GLY A 32 -0.54 -18.95 -12.28
C GLY A 32 -1.20 -20.02 -11.41
N ASN A 33 -1.13 -21.22 -11.87
CA ASN A 33 -1.66 -22.44 -11.21
C ASN A 33 -3.12 -22.36 -10.74
N ILE A 34 -3.96 -21.58 -11.44
CA ILE A 34 -5.39 -21.45 -11.15
C ILE A 34 -6.13 -22.59 -11.87
N ASN A 35 -6.61 -23.54 -11.11
CA ASN A 35 -7.30 -24.72 -11.62
C ASN A 35 -8.73 -24.89 -11.06
N ARG A 36 -9.05 -24.20 -9.96
CA ARG A 36 -10.32 -24.28 -9.24
C ARG A 36 -10.76 -22.89 -8.77
N ILE A 37 -12.04 -22.72 -8.50
CA ILE A 37 -12.58 -21.46 -7.96
C ILE A 37 -12.00 -21.12 -6.58
N GLU A 38 -11.57 -22.13 -5.82
CA GLU A 38 -10.88 -21.97 -4.53
C GLU A 38 -9.55 -21.27 -4.67
N ASP A 39 -8.81 -21.51 -5.77
CA ASP A 39 -7.51 -20.88 -6.01
C ASP A 39 -7.70 -19.37 -6.27
N VAL A 40 -8.74 -18.99 -7.03
CA VAL A 40 -9.16 -17.59 -7.20
C VAL A 40 -9.49 -16.94 -5.85
N LYS A 41 -10.29 -17.64 -5.03
CA LYS A 41 -10.67 -17.16 -3.70
C LYS A 41 -9.47 -16.94 -2.79
N LYS A 42 -8.51 -17.89 -2.78
CA LYS A 42 -7.28 -17.77 -1.99
C LYS A 42 -6.48 -16.53 -2.38
N LEU A 43 -6.27 -16.28 -3.68
CA LEU A 43 -5.54 -15.10 -4.16
C LEU A 43 -6.24 -13.79 -3.78
N LEU A 44 -7.55 -13.69 -3.96
CA LEU A 44 -8.32 -12.50 -3.55
C LEU A 44 -8.26 -12.29 -2.03
N TYR A 45 -8.35 -13.36 -1.22
CA TYR A 45 -8.24 -13.27 0.24
C TYR A 45 -6.82 -13.03 0.73
N ALA A 46 -5.79 -13.38 -0.07
CA ALA A 46 -4.41 -12.97 0.15
C ALA A 46 -4.18 -11.47 -0.13
N GLY A 47 -5.22 -10.71 -0.50
CA GLY A 47 -5.20 -9.27 -0.72
C GLY A 47 -4.93 -8.85 -2.17
N CYS A 48 -4.94 -9.77 -3.13
CA CYS A 48 -4.78 -9.39 -4.54
C CYS A 48 -5.96 -8.55 -5.03
N LEU A 49 -5.66 -7.48 -5.75
CA LEU A 49 -6.68 -6.68 -6.42
C LEU A 49 -7.38 -7.48 -7.50
N GLN A 50 -6.60 -8.24 -8.28
CA GLN A 50 -7.06 -8.96 -9.46
C GLN A 50 -6.32 -10.30 -9.60
N VAL A 51 -6.99 -11.26 -10.25
CA VAL A 51 -6.48 -12.59 -10.54
C VAL A 51 -6.29 -12.76 -12.03
N ILE A 52 -5.11 -13.24 -12.46
CA ILE A 52 -4.71 -13.34 -13.86
C ILE A 52 -4.83 -14.78 -14.34
N PHE A 53 -5.76 -15.01 -15.25
CA PHE A 53 -5.94 -16.30 -15.94
C PHE A 53 -5.01 -16.40 -17.16
N ASN A 54 -4.73 -17.62 -17.61
CA ASN A 54 -3.86 -17.88 -18.75
C ASN A 54 -4.67 -18.40 -19.94
N ALA A 55 -4.60 -17.70 -21.09
CA ALA A 55 -5.29 -18.05 -22.34
C ALA A 55 -4.82 -19.35 -23.00
N THR A 56 -3.75 -19.98 -22.53
CA THR A 56 -3.26 -21.25 -23.11
C THR A 56 -4.04 -22.49 -22.66
N LYS A 57 -4.93 -22.36 -21.67
CA LYS A 57 -5.75 -23.47 -21.15
C LYS A 57 -7.21 -23.26 -21.54
N ASP A 58 -7.80 -24.19 -22.29
CA ASP A 58 -9.22 -24.11 -22.69
C ASP A 58 -10.18 -24.08 -21.50
N SER A 59 -9.86 -24.75 -20.39
CA SER A 59 -10.65 -24.72 -19.15
C SER A 59 -10.58 -23.37 -18.41
N SER A 60 -9.69 -22.49 -18.79
CA SER A 60 -9.52 -21.19 -18.12
C SER A 60 -10.72 -20.27 -18.34
N LEU A 61 -11.36 -20.31 -19.52
CA LEU A 61 -12.50 -19.44 -19.84
C LEU A 61 -13.74 -19.79 -19.01
N GLU A 62 -14.09 -21.09 -18.94
CA GLU A 62 -15.21 -21.54 -18.14
C GLU A 62 -15.04 -21.20 -16.65
N LEU A 63 -13.84 -21.43 -16.12
CA LEU A 63 -13.51 -21.09 -14.74
C LEU A 63 -13.52 -19.56 -14.50
N ALA A 64 -13.01 -18.77 -15.46
CA ALA A 64 -13.00 -17.33 -15.39
C ALA A 64 -14.42 -16.74 -15.44
N ASN A 65 -15.34 -17.32 -16.24
CA ASN A 65 -16.75 -16.94 -16.25
C ASN A 65 -17.39 -17.14 -14.86
N VAL A 66 -17.20 -18.31 -14.27
CA VAL A 66 -17.70 -18.58 -12.90
C VAL A 66 -17.08 -17.63 -11.88
N ALA A 67 -15.80 -17.31 -12.02
CA ALA A 67 -15.11 -16.38 -11.13
C ALA A 67 -15.62 -14.94 -11.31
N SER A 68 -15.85 -14.50 -12.54
CA SER A 68 -16.40 -13.19 -12.88
C SER A 68 -17.81 -13.00 -12.31
N GLU A 69 -18.68 -13.99 -12.44
CA GLU A 69 -20.02 -13.98 -11.86
C GLU A 69 -19.99 -13.91 -10.32
N LYS A 70 -19.05 -14.63 -9.70
CA LYS A 70 -18.97 -14.75 -8.24
C LYS A 70 -18.27 -13.59 -7.54
N PHE A 71 -17.20 -13.08 -8.10
CA PHE A 71 -16.31 -12.09 -7.47
C PHE A 71 -16.33 -10.72 -8.15
N GLY A 72 -16.93 -10.62 -9.32
CA GLY A 72 -16.98 -9.43 -10.17
C GLY A 72 -15.95 -9.45 -11.31
N LYS A 73 -16.34 -8.95 -12.46
CA LYS A 73 -15.50 -8.83 -13.65
C LYS A 73 -14.24 -8.01 -13.39
N ASP A 74 -14.34 -6.96 -12.56
CA ASP A 74 -13.23 -6.09 -12.17
C ASP A 74 -12.09 -6.81 -11.44
N LYS A 75 -12.31 -8.05 -11.01
CA LYS A 75 -11.32 -8.91 -10.34
C LYS A 75 -10.56 -9.84 -11.29
N ILE A 76 -10.94 -9.91 -12.56
CA ILE A 76 -10.47 -10.98 -13.45
C ILE A 76 -9.73 -10.39 -14.66
N LEU A 77 -8.48 -10.83 -14.85
CA LEU A 77 -7.63 -10.52 -16.00
C LEU A 77 -7.29 -11.77 -16.79
N LEU A 78 -7.00 -11.58 -18.08
CA LEU A 78 -6.51 -12.65 -18.96
C LEU A 78 -5.11 -12.33 -19.49
N SER A 79 -4.13 -13.22 -19.30
CA SER A 79 -2.83 -13.11 -19.94
C SER A 79 -2.81 -13.79 -21.32
N ILE A 80 -2.31 -13.10 -22.33
CA ILE A 80 -2.26 -13.55 -23.72
C ILE A 80 -0.86 -13.34 -24.33
N SER A 81 -0.44 -14.27 -25.20
CA SER A 81 0.80 -14.18 -25.97
C SER A 81 0.59 -14.16 -27.50
N ASN A 82 -0.63 -14.48 -27.94
CA ASN A 82 -1.04 -14.43 -29.36
C ASN A 82 -2.51 -14.04 -29.47
N VAL A 83 -2.95 -13.64 -30.66
CA VAL A 83 -4.32 -13.19 -30.91
C VAL A 83 -5.31 -14.30 -31.26
N ASP A 84 -4.85 -15.52 -31.48
CA ASP A 84 -5.72 -16.62 -31.93
C ASP A 84 -6.81 -16.95 -30.92
N TYR A 85 -6.48 -16.87 -29.63
CA TYR A 85 -7.44 -17.10 -28.57
C TYR A 85 -8.52 -16.01 -28.51
N ILE A 86 -8.13 -14.75 -28.68
CA ILE A 86 -9.06 -13.61 -28.75
C ILE A 86 -9.99 -13.75 -29.96
N PHE A 87 -9.42 -14.09 -31.13
CA PHE A 87 -10.22 -14.25 -32.34
C PHE A 87 -11.31 -15.33 -32.23
N LYS A 88 -11.04 -16.38 -31.44
CA LYS A 88 -12.01 -17.48 -31.22
C LYS A 88 -13.09 -17.15 -30.19
N HIS A 89 -12.79 -16.30 -29.21
CA HIS A 89 -13.59 -16.10 -27.99
C HIS A 89 -13.86 -14.62 -27.69
N GLN A 90 -13.95 -13.77 -28.73
CA GLN A 90 -13.99 -12.32 -28.57
C GLN A 90 -15.12 -11.84 -27.64
N GLU A 91 -16.38 -12.24 -27.90
CA GLU A 91 -17.54 -11.81 -27.09
C GLU A 91 -17.41 -12.28 -25.64
N GLU A 92 -17.04 -13.54 -25.43
CA GLU A 92 -16.87 -14.13 -24.08
C GLU A 92 -15.76 -13.42 -23.29
N ILE A 93 -14.67 -13.01 -23.97
CA ILE A 93 -13.55 -12.30 -23.34
C ILE A 93 -13.99 -10.90 -22.94
N GLU A 94 -14.69 -10.19 -23.83
CA GLU A 94 -15.19 -8.85 -23.53
C GLU A 94 -16.21 -8.85 -22.38
N ASP A 95 -16.97 -9.92 -22.19
CA ASP A 95 -17.93 -10.05 -21.10
C ASP A 95 -17.28 -10.45 -19.77
N THR A 96 -16.27 -11.31 -19.81
CA THR A 96 -15.67 -11.96 -18.62
C THR A 96 -14.54 -11.18 -18.00
N PHE A 97 -13.64 -10.61 -18.82
CA PHE A 97 -12.40 -10.04 -18.34
C PHE A 97 -12.43 -8.51 -18.32
N HIS A 98 -11.93 -7.94 -17.23
CA HIS A 98 -11.82 -6.49 -17.09
C HIS A 98 -10.71 -5.92 -17.96
N GLU A 99 -9.59 -6.63 -18.04
CA GLU A 99 -8.34 -6.18 -18.67
C GLU A 99 -7.53 -7.36 -19.17
N LEU A 100 -6.66 -7.14 -20.16
CA LEU A 100 -5.73 -8.13 -20.68
C LEU A 100 -4.31 -7.82 -20.23
N LEU A 101 -3.51 -8.86 -19.96
CA LEU A 101 -2.07 -8.76 -19.82
C LEU A 101 -1.42 -9.32 -21.08
N VAL A 102 -0.93 -8.47 -21.95
CA VAL A 102 -0.31 -8.81 -23.23
C VAL A 102 1.15 -9.15 -23.01
N LEU A 103 1.53 -10.42 -23.16
CA LEU A 103 2.88 -10.92 -22.93
C LEU A 103 3.82 -10.76 -24.14
N ASN A 104 3.29 -10.42 -25.30
CA ASN A 104 4.04 -10.18 -26.52
C ASN A 104 3.63 -8.83 -27.14
N ILE A 105 4.53 -7.87 -27.14
CA ILE A 105 4.27 -6.52 -27.65
C ILE A 105 3.95 -6.51 -29.17
N ASP A 106 4.44 -7.47 -29.95
CA ASP A 106 4.27 -7.50 -31.39
C ASP A 106 2.81 -7.78 -31.85
N ILE A 107 1.95 -8.22 -30.92
CA ILE A 107 0.55 -8.51 -31.25
C ILE A 107 -0.40 -7.33 -31.04
N ILE A 108 0.07 -6.20 -30.51
CA ILE A 108 -0.79 -5.09 -30.09
C ILE A 108 -1.63 -4.54 -31.24
N ASP A 109 -1.05 -4.33 -32.43
CA ASP A 109 -1.77 -3.80 -33.59
C ASP A 109 -2.90 -4.73 -34.06
N ALA A 110 -2.67 -6.03 -34.02
CA ALA A 110 -3.71 -7.01 -34.31
C ALA A 110 -4.76 -7.11 -33.22
N LEU A 111 -4.36 -7.00 -31.95
CA LEU A 111 -5.24 -7.01 -30.79
C LEU A 111 -6.25 -5.86 -30.81
N GLU A 112 -5.80 -4.62 -31.05
CA GLU A 112 -6.66 -3.44 -31.07
C GLU A 112 -7.68 -3.46 -32.23
N ASN A 113 -7.43 -4.25 -33.29
CA ASN A 113 -8.42 -4.49 -34.33
C ASN A 113 -9.47 -5.57 -33.95
N LEU A 114 -9.21 -6.37 -32.93
CA LEU A 114 -10.08 -7.48 -32.50
C LEU A 114 -10.94 -7.15 -31.28
N THR A 115 -10.44 -6.36 -30.35
CA THR A 115 -11.16 -6.06 -29.09
C THR A 115 -10.89 -4.65 -28.60
N SER A 116 -11.88 -4.07 -27.91
CA SER A 116 -11.76 -2.81 -27.18
C SER A 116 -11.41 -3.01 -25.69
N THR A 117 -11.19 -4.27 -25.26
CA THR A 117 -10.81 -4.57 -23.87
C THR A 117 -9.50 -3.88 -23.50
N PRO A 118 -9.44 -3.10 -22.41
CA PRO A 118 -8.22 -2.47 -21.97
C PRO A 118 -7.09 -3.48 -21.72
N TYR A 119 -5.85 -3.05 -21.87
CA TYR A 119 -4.74 -3.96 -21.65
C TYR A 119 -3.52 -3.30 -21.01
N VAL A 120 -2.72 -4.12 -20.32
CA VAL A 120 -1.35 -3.84 -19.88
C VAL A 120 -0.40 -4.65 -20.78
N VAL A 121 0.71 -4.06 -21.22
CA VAL A 121 1.70 -4.77 -22.02
C VAL A 121 2.94 -5.11 -21.22
N TYR A 122 3.43 -6.34 -21.34
CA TYR A 122 4.69 -6.76 -20.76
C TYR A 122 5.84 -6.45 -21.74
N MET A 123 6.83 -5.72 -21.25
CA MET A 123 8.07 -5.39 -21.97
C MET A 123 9.25 -6.01 -21.20
N PRO A 124 9.99 -6.97 -21.77
CA PRO A 124 11.09 -7.65 -21.07
C PRO A 124 12.31 -6.76 -20.87
N GLN A 125 12.49 -5.73 -21.70
CA GLN A 125 13.64 -4.83 -21.66
C GLN A 125 13.20 -3.36 -21.65
N PHE A 126 14.01 -2.53 -21.02
CA PHE A 126 13.82 -1.08 -21.04
C PHE A 126 14.14 -0.50 -22.41
N ASP A 127 13.17 0.17 -23.02
CA ASP A 127 13.31 0.91 -24.26
C ASP A 127 12.38 2.14 -24.22
N MET A 128 12.96 3.31 -23.96
CA MET A 128 12.18 4.53 -23.74
C MET A 128 11.36 4.95 -24.96
N ASP A 129 11.89 4.76 -26.18
CA ASP A 129 11.21 5.15 -27.41
C ASP A 129 9.98 4.24 -27.65
N LYS A 130 10.13 2.94 -27.41
CA LYS A 130 9.00 2.00 -27.47
C LYS A 130 7.97 2.28 -26.36
N ILE A 131 8.42 2.60 -25.14
CA ILE A 131 7.52 2.99 -24.05
C ILE A 131 6.68 4.19 -24.47
N ILE A 132 7.29 5.25 -25.00
CA ILE A 132 6.57 6.45 -25.45
C ILE A 132 5.58 6.11 -26.57
N ASP A 133 5.97 5.28 -27.53
CA ASP A 133 5.10 4.91 -28.63
C ASP A 133 3.88 4.10 -28.19
N VAL A 134 4.11 3.09 -27.35
CA VAL A 134 3.04 2.23 -26.83
C VAL A 134 2.11 3.01 -25.89
N MET A 135 2.62 3.90 -25.05
CA MET A 135 1.84 4.70 -24.10
C MET A 135 0.90 5.74 -24.76
N LYS A 136 1.00 5.99 -26.06
CA LYS A 136 0.07 6.84 -26.81
C LYS A 136 -1.23 6.14 -27.18
N ARG A 137 -1.33 4.82 -26.99
CA ARG A 137 -2.50 4.02 -27.37
C ARG A 137 -3.64 4.19 -26.39
N GLU A 138 -4.87 4.38 -26.90
CA GLU A 138 -6.05 4.73 -26.07
C GLU A 138 -6.48 3.60 -25.14
N THR A 139 -6.37 2.35 -25.60
CA THR A 139 -6.79 1.16 -24.85
C THR A 139 -5.74 0.65 -23.86
N LEU A 140 -4.49 1.13 -23.98
CA LEU A 140 -3.43 0.78 -23.04
C LEU A 140 -3.65 1.43 -21.65
N ARG A 141 -3.50 0.63 -20.59
CA ARG A 141 -3.58 1.07 -19.19
C ARG A 141 -2.23 1.19 -18.52
N GLY A 142 -1.24 0.45 -18.99
CA GLY A 142 0.09 0.49 -18.39
C GLY A 142 1.08 -0.46 -19.02
N ILE A 143 2.30 -0.39 -18.53
CA ILE A 143 3.41 -1.25 -18.95
C ILE A 143 3.90 -2.02 -17.73
N ALA A 144 4.14 -3.31 -17.91
CA ALA A 144 4.79 -4.19 -16.94
C ALA A 144 6.13 -4.67 -17.48
N GLY A 145 7.09 -4.94 -16.62
CA GLY A 145 8.38 -5.51 -17.05
C GLY A 145 9.38 -5.59 -15.91
N GLU A 146 10.35 -6.48 -16.03
CA GLU A 146 11.39 -6.67 -15.02
C GLU A 146 12.28 -5.43 -14.84
N PHE A 147 12.43 -4.62 -15.89
CA PHE A 147 13.19 -3.37 -15.86
C PHE A 147 12.68 -2.37 -14.80
N ILE A 148 11.41 -2.49 -14.37
CA ILE A 148 10.83 -1.64 -13.32
C ILE A 148 11.51 -1.90 -11.97
N ASN A 149 12.00 -3.11 -11.74
CA ASN A 149 12.69 -3.51 -10.52
C ASN A 149 14.20 -3.24 -10.55
N ASP A 150 14.75 -2.81 -11.69
CA ASP A 150 16.14 -2.47 -11.83
C ASP A 150 16.43 -1.13 -11.14
N PRO A 151 17.30 -1.07 -10.11
CA PRO A 151 17.63 0.17 -9.41
C PRO A 151 18.25 1.27 -10.30
N GLU A 152 18.81 0.89 -11.45
CA GLU A 152 19.37 1.84 -12.43
C GLU A 152 18.27 2.58 -13.19
N ASN A 153 17.04 2.04 -13.24
CA ASN A 153 15.90 2.67 -13.89
C ASN A 153 15.10 3.53 -12.89
N ASP A 154 15.24 4.83 -13.00
CA ASP A 154 14.44 5.78 -12.23
C ASP A 154 13.04 5.91 -12.84
N ILE A 155 12.05 5.24 -12.24
CA ILE A 155 10.65 5.24 -12.70
C ILE A 155 10.04 6.65 -12.69
N MET A 156 10.44 7.52 -11.75
CA MET A 156 9.94 8.90 -11.73
C MET A 156 10.53 9.71 -12.88
N ALA A 157 11.79 9.49 -13.25
CA ALA A 157 12.38 10.10 -14.43
C ALA A 157 11.71 9.60 -15.73
N ILE A 158 11.34 8.33 -15.81
CA ILE A 158 10.54 7.77 -16.92
C ILE A 158 9.18 8.48 -16.98
N LYS A 159 8.45 8.58 -15.88
CA LYS A 159 7.17 9.27 -15.80
C LYS A 159 7.28 10.75 -16.23
N THR A 160 8.33 11.44 -15.80
CA THR A 160 8.59 12.83 -16.21
C THR A 160 8.76 12.94 -17.72
N LYS A 161 9.55 12.08 -18.34
CA LYS A 161 9.72 12.06 -19.80
C LYS A 161 8.42 11.75 -20.55
N LEU A 162 7.59 10.87 -20.01
CA LEU A 162 6.26 10.57 -20.57
C LEU A 162 5.35 11.80 -20.50
N SER A 163 5.34 12.49 -19.35
CA SER A 163 4.57 13.71 -19.15
C SER A 163 5.03 14.84 -20.07
N ASP A 164 6.35 15.05 -20.24
CA ASP A 164 6.93 16.01 -21.18
C ASP A 164 6.54 15.69 -22.63
N GLY A 165 6.37 14.40 -22.95
CA GLY A 165 5.85 13.92 -24.23
C GLY A 165 4.33 14.04 -24.40
N GLY A 166 3.62 14.63 -23.44
CA GLY A 166 2.17 14.83 -23.48
C GLY A 166 1.35 13.59 -23.11
N ILE A 167 1.99 12.56 -22.54
CA ILE A 167 1.32 11.35 -22.07
C ILE A 167 0.87 11.55 -20.64
N LEU A 168 -0.42 11.30 -20.37
CA LEU A 168 -0.97 11.40 -19.01
C LEU A 168 -0.45 10.24 -18.14
N VAL A 169 0.36 10.58 -17.17
CA VAL A 169 0.87 9.65 -16.15
C VAL A 169 0.64 10.22 -14.75
N ASP A 170 0.49 9.33 -13.77
CA ASP A 170 0.40 9.73 -12.36
C ASP A 170 1.80 10.21 -11.89
N ASN A 171 1.96 11.53 -11.87
CA ASN A 171 3.19 12.23 -11.50
C ASN A 171 2.86 13.38 -10.55
N PHE A 172 3.85 13.83 -9.76
CA PHE A 172 3.67 15.01 -8.92
C PHE A 172 3.64 16.27 -9.80
N THR A 173 2.47 16.92 -9.86
CA THR A 173 2.30 18.21 -10.54
C THR A 173 2.02 19.26 -9.46
N PRO A 174 2.97 20.15 -9.15
CA PRO A 174 2.76 21.14 -8.10
C PRO A 174 1.79 22.23 -8.55
N ASP A 175 0.80 22.54 -7.71
CA ASP A 175 -0.11 23.69 -7.89
C ASP A 175 0.59 25.02 -7.55
N LEU A 176 1.60 24.99 -6.64
CA LEU A 176 2.41 26.12 -6.23
C LEU A 176 3.84 25.96 -6.73
N LYS A 177 4.41 27.04 -7.24
CA LYS A 177 5.81 27.10 -7.66
C LYS A 177 6.69 27.51 -6.49
N TRP A 178 7.99 27.21 -6.58
CA TRP A 178 8.97 27.67 -5.60
C TRP A 178 8.93 29.18 -5.38
N SER A 179 8.72 29.97 -6.46
CA SER A 179 8.60 31.43 -6.41
C SER A 179 7.43 31.97 -5.60
N ASP A 180 6.44 31.14 -5.31
CA ASP A 180 5.25 31.52 -4.55
C ASP A 180 5.48 31.40 -3.04
N LEU A 181 6.57 30.72 -2.64
CA LEU A 181 6.95 30.51 -1.24
C LEU A 181 7.71 31.70 -0.68
N LYS A 182 7.49 31.99 0.60
CA LYS A 182 8.26 32.99 1.35
C LYS A 182 9.50 32.35 1.96
N LEU A 183 10.66 32.73 1.45
CA LEU A 183 11.93 32.18 1.88
C LEU A 183 12.45 32.92 3.12
N ASN A 184 13.16 32.20 3.97
CA ASN A 184 13.93 32.81 5.06
C ASN A 184 15.16 33.60 4.53
N SER A 185 15.94 34.24 5.43
CA SER A 185 17.14 35.03 5.07
C SER A 185 18.19 34.23 4.30
N ASP A 186 18.18 32.90 4.40
CA ASP A 186 19.14 32.00 3.76
C ASP A 186 18.60 31.45 2.42
N GLY A 187 17.47 31.97 1.94
CA GLY A 187 16.83 31.50 0.71
C GLY A 187 16.21 30.10 0.80
N MET A 188 15.78 29.70 1.99
CA MET A 188 15.24 28.36 2.27
C MET A 188 13.87 28.43 2.92
N VAL A 189 13.13 27.31 2.82
CA VAL A 189 11.86 27.08 3.53
C VAL A 189 12.04 25.92 4.52
N PRO A 190 11.59 26.07 5.78
CA PRO A 190 11.51 24.96 6.72
C PRO A 190 10.46 23.94 6.26
N VAL A 191 10.76 22.66 6.51
CA VAL A 191 9.87 21.54 6.16
C VAL A 191 9.61 20.71 7.42
N ILE A 192 8.37 20.69 7.85
CA ILE A 192 7.88 19.80 8.90
C ILE A 192 7.53 18.47 8.24
N VAL A 193 8.16 17.38 8.67
CA VAL A 193 7.96 16.06 8.11
C VAL A 193 7.09 15.23 9.03
N GLN A 194 5.99 14.71 8.51
CA GLN A 194 4.96 13.98 9.25
C GLN A 194 4.73 12.60 8.61
N ASP A 195 4.58 11.58 9.43
CA ASP A 195 4.14 10.26 8.96
C ASP A 195 2.69 10.34 8.47
N TYR A 196 2.40 9.85 7.25
CA TYR A 196 1.07 9.96 6.67
C TYR A 196 0.03 9.04 7.32
N ARG A 197 0.47 7.95 8.00
CA ARG A 197 -0.41 6.94 8.60
C ARG A 197 -0.95 7.37 9.97
N ASN A 198 -0.06 7.87 10.83
CA ASN A 198 -0.41 8.18 12.22
C ASN A 198 -0.21 9.65 12.60
N GLU A 199 0.13 10.48 11.61
CA GLU A 199 0.35 11.92 11.75
C GLU A 199 1.44 12.33 12.74
N GLN A 200 2.32 11.40 13.13
CA GLN A 200 3.46 11.70 13.98
C GLN A 200 4.44 12.63 13.27
N VAL A 201 4.82 13.73 13.91
CA VAL A 201 5.90 14.58 13.42
C VAL A 201 7.23 13.83 13.57
N LEU A 202 7.93 13.64 12.45
CA LEU A 202 9.14 12.85 12.36
C LEU A 202 10.41 13.67 12.53
N MET A 203 10.48 14.80 11.83
CA MET A 203 11.67 15.68 11.83
C MET A 203 11.33 17.06 11.27
N LEU A 204 12.25 17.99 11.41
CA LEU A 204 12.27 19.25 10.71
C LEU A 204 13.58 19.36 9.90
N ALA A 205 13.48 19.81 8.67
CA ALA A 205 14.61 20.07 7.78
C ALA A 205 14.37 21.36 6.97
N TYR A 206 15.24 21.65 6.01
CA TYR A 206 15.13 22.84 5.14
C TYR A 206 15.28 22.43 3.68
N MET A 207 14.57 23.14 2.81
CA MET A 207 14.72 23.03 1.36
C MET A 207 15.15 24.38 0.77
N ASN A 208 16.02 24.32 -0.22
CA ASN A 208 16.19 25.35 -1.25
C ASN A 208 15.42 24.94 -2.50
N GLU A 209 15.44 25.75 -3.55
CA GLU A 209 14.71 25.46 -4.81
C GLU A 209 15.14 24.13 -5.45
N GLU A 210 16.42 23.83 -5.43
CA GLU A 210 16.96 22.61 -5.99
C GLU A 210 16.44 21.37 -5.24
N ALA A 211 16.45 21.39 -3.89
CA ALA A 211 15.92 20.33 -3.06
C ALA A 211 14.41 20.11 -3.29
N PHE A 212 13.65 21.18 -3.45
CA PHE A 212 12.22 21.14 -3.76
C PHE A 212 11.97 20.46 -5.12
N ASN A 213 12.67 20.90 -6.17
CA ASN A 213 12.53 20.34 -7.50
C ASN A 213 12.94 18.85 -7.55
N VAL A 214 14.04 18.47 -6.90
CA VAL A 214 14.47 17.06 -6.80
C VAL A 214 13.43 16.22 -6.05
N THR A 215 12.82 16.76 -4.99
CA THR A 215 11.76 16.07 -4.22
C THR A 215 10.55 15.79 -5.10
N ILE A 216 10.06 16.77 -5.85
CA ILE A 216 8.91 16.62 -6.76
C ILE A 216 9.23 15.62 -7.87
N ASN A 217 10.38 15.74 -8.51
CA ASN A 217 10.76 14.90 -9.63
C ASN A 217 11.04 13.44 -9.22
N SER A 218 11.59 13.22 -8.03
CA SER A 218 11.96 11.87 -7.57
C SER A 218 10.89 11.19 -6.69
N GLY A 219 9.94 11.95 -6.16
CA GLY A 219 9.00 11.45 -5.14
C GLY A 219 9.66 11.09 -3.80
N ARG A 220 10.94 11.43 -3.62
CA ARG A 220 11.74 11.15 -2.41
C ARG A 220 12.14 12.45 -1.74
N MET A 221 11.95 12.54 -0.43
CA MET A 221 12.30 13.75 0.32
C MET A 221 13.78 14.05 0.21
N THR A 222 14.07 15.18 -0.41
CA THR A 222 15.41 15.75 -0.55
C THR A 222 15.44 17.10 0.15
N TYR A 223 16.47 17.36 0.91
CA TYR A 223 16.65 18.53 1.74
C TYR A 223 17.97 19.23 1.41
N TRP A 224 18.11 20.46 1.87
CA TRP A 224 19.37 21.15 1.91
C TRP A 224 20.04 20.98 3.28
N SER A 225 21.20 20.36 3.31
CA SER A 225 22.00 20.22 4.52
C SER A 225 22.79 21.50 4.78
N ARG A 226 22.33 22.32 5.74
CA ARG A 226 23.00 23.59 6.09
C ARG A 226 24.44 23.41 6.58
N SER A 227 24.71 22.30 7.30
CA SER A 227 26.06 22.03 7.84
C SER A 227 27.04 21.53 6.80
N ARG A 228 26.56 20.81 5.77
CA ARG A 228 27.40 20.25 4.69
C ARG A 228 27.37 21.09 3.43
N ASN A 229 26.41 22.02 3.34
CA ASN A 229 26.17 22.86 2.19
C ASN A 229 25.95 22.06 0.89
N GLU A 230 25.10 21.03 0.97
CA GLU A 230 24.81 20.10 -0.13
C GLU A 230 23.39 19.57 -0.08
N LEU A 231 22.89 19.04 -1.20
CA LEU A 231 21.66 18.29 -1.27
C LEU A 231 21.78 16.99 -0.45
N TRP A 232 20.70 16.65 0.23
CA TRP A 232 20.62 15.43 1.02
C TRP A 232 19.27 14.74 0.82
N THR A 233 19.23 13.71 0.01
CA THR A 233 18.06 12.82 -0.09
C THR A 233 18.06 11.87 1.08
N LYS A 234 16.98 11.93 1.86
CA LYS A 234 16.83 11.13 3.08
C LYS A 234 16.83 9.64 2.75
N GLY A 235 17.71 8.93 3.41
CA GLY A 235 17.75 7.46 3.36
C GLY A 235 18.60 6.85 2.23
N LEU A 236 19.21 7.63 1.34
CA LEU A 236 20.06 7.06 0.26
C LEU A 236 21.17 6.16 0.79
N THR A 237 21.78 6.51 1.91
CA THR A 237 22.86 5.71 2.51
C THR A 237 22.37 4.69 3.53
N SER A 238 21.33 5.03 4.30
CA SER A 238 20.85 4.21 5.43
C SER A 238 19.70 3.27 5.07
N GLY A 239 19.11 3.39 3.89
CA GLY A 239 17.87 2.69 3.51
C GLY A 239 16.59 3.28 4.14
N HIS A 240 16.72 4.26 5.05
CA HIS A 240 15.58 4.88 5.74
C HIS A 240 14.95 6.00 4.89
N LEU A 241 14.40 5.61 3.74
CA LEU A 241 13.82 6.52 2.75
C LEU A 241 12.52 7.18 3.26
N GLN A 242 12.21 8.34 2.68
CA GLN A 242 10.95 9.06 2.87
C GLN A 242 10.30 9.27 1.51
N TYR A 243 9.21 8.58 1.26
CA TYR A 243 8.44 8.73 0.03
C TYR A 243 7.34 9.77 0.22
N VAL A 244 7.26 10.73 -0.67
CA VAL A 244 6.28 11.81 -0.64
C VAL A 244 4.87 11.25 -0.82
N LYS A 245 3.94 11.65 0.06
CA LYS A 245 2.48 11.47 -0.10
C LYS A 245 1.82 12.80 -0.43
N SER A 246 2.20 13.88 0.25
CA SER A 246 1.79 15.25 -0.09
C SER A 246 2.79 16.27 0.43
N LEU A 247 2.86 17.41 -0.26
CA LEU A 247 3.52 18.64 0.20
C LEU A 247 2.46 19.74 0.24
N THR A 248 2.33 20.42 1.37
CA THR A 248 1.35 21.48 1.58
C THR A 248 2.03 22.68 2.20
N ALA A 249 1.88 23.86 1.62
CA ALA A 249 2.35 25.10 2.23
C ALA A 249 1.36 25.56 3.32
N ASP A 250 1.85 26.26 4.33
CA ASP A 250 0.99 26.85 5.34
C ASP A 250 0.29 28.11 4.80
N CYS A 251 -0.47 28.80 5.67
CA CYS A 251 -1.38 29.88 5.25
C CYS A 251 -0.67 31.12 4.69
N ASP A 252 0.60 31.34 4.99
CA ASP A 252 1.40 32.46 4.50
C ASP A 252 2.63 32.05 3.71
N TYR A 253 2.69 30.77 3.32
CA TYR A 253 3.67 30.16 2.40
C TYR A 253 5.13 30.19 2.88
N ASP A 254 5.36 30.25 4.20
CA ASP A 254 6.70 30.28 4.76
C ASP A 254 7.18 28.93 5.33
N THR A 255 6.30 27.92 5.35
CA THR A 255 6.57 26.58 5.88
C THR A 255 5.89 25.50 5.03
N ILE A 256 6.58 24.38 4.80
CA ILE A 256 6.02 23.21 4.11
C ILE A 256 5.73 22.10 5.14
N LEU A 257 4.51 21.54 5.11
CA LEU A 257 4.17 20.27 5.72
C LEU A 257 4.32 19.15 4.68
N ALA A 258 5.24 18.23 4.91
CA ALA A 258 5.45 17.05 4.09
C ALA A 258 4.86 15.82 4.78
N LYS A 259 3.78 15.24 4.25
CA LYS A 259 3.30 13.90 4.64
C LYS A 259 4.08 12.86 3.85
N VAL A 260 4.69 11.91 4.56
CA VAL A 260 5.59 10.91 3.95
C VAL A 260 5.30 9.49 4.42
N SER A 261 5.58 8.52 3.56
CA SER A 261 5.76 7.13 3.97
C SER A 261 7.21 6.95 4.43
N GLN A 262 7.41 6.78 5.74
CA GLN A 262 8.75 6.65 6.33
C GLN A 262 9.16 5.19 6.42
N VAL A 263 10.26 4.82 5.76
CA VAL A 263 10.92 3.53 5.93
C VAL A 263 11.87 3.58 7.13
N GLY A 264 11.68 2.69 8.10
CA GLY A 264 12.53 2.63 9.29
C GLY A 264 12.54 3.90 10.14
N ALA A 265 13.69 4.24 10.71
CA ALA A 265 13.88 5.38 11.60
C ALA A 265 14.12 6.69 10.86
N ALA A 266 13.40 7.75 11.23
CA ALA A 266 13.68 9.08 10.70
C ALA A 266 14.95 9.69 11.31
N CYS A 267 15.22 9.43 12.59
CA CYS A 267 16.39 9.96 13.29
C CYS A 267 17.65 9.13 13.00
N HIS A 268 18.80 9.81 12.89
CA HIS A 268 20.12 9.17 12.75
C HIS A 268 20.53 8.34 13.98
N THR A 269 19.89 8.55 15.13
CA THR A 269 20.10 7.76 16.35
C THR A 269 19.33 6.45 16.39
N GLY A 270 18.54 6.14 15.34
CA GLY A 270 17.69 4.95 15.27
C GLY A 270 16.29 5.13 15.83
N ASN A 271 15.94 6.31 16.36
CA ASN A 271 14.58 6.60 16.83
C ASN A 271 13.63 6.87 15.66
N ARG A 272 12.35 6.50 15.81
CA ARG A 272 11.30 6.74 14.81
C ARG A 272 11.15 8.21 14.46
N THR A 273 11.24 9.10 15.44
CA THR A 273 11.15 10.56 15.32
C THR A 273 12.41 11.23 15.88
N CYS A 274 12.70 12.46 15.46
CA CYS A 274 13.74 13.32 16.06
C CYS A 274 13.27 13.96 17.38
N PHE A 275 11.97 13.95 17.68
CA PHE A 275 11.35 14.62 18.83
C PHE A 275 11.14 13.66 19.99
N PHE A 276 12.21 13.24 20.66
CA PHE A 276 12.16 12.32 21.80
C PHE A 276 12.77 12.89 23.09
N ASN A 277 13.39 14.09 23.05
CA ASN A 277 13.93 14.76 24.22
C ASN A 277 12.92 15.79 24.76
N ASN A 278 12.30 15.51 25.88
CA ASN A 278 11.35 16.43 26.49
C ASN A 278 12.07 17.64 27.10
N ILE A 279 11.69 18.86 26.72
CA ILE A 279 12.12 20.09 27.39
C ILE A 279 11.23 20.32 28.63
N VAL A 280 9.92 20.16 28.45
CA VAL A 280 8.91 20.22 29.53
C VAL A 280 7.85 19.14 29.25
N LYS A 281 7.49 18.39 30.26
CA LYS A 281 6.40 17.42 30.19
C LYS A 281 5.52 17.55 31.42
N LYS A 282 4.21 17.78 31.18
CA LYS A 282 3.18 17.66 32.21
C LYS A 282 2.61 16.24 32.12
N GLU A 283 2.32 15.62 33.26
CA GLU A 283 1.58 14.36 33.26
C GLU A 283 0.17 14.56 32.71
N TYR A 284 -0.18 13.78 31.70
CA TYR A 284 -1.51 13.73 31.12
C TYR A 284 -1.76 12.32 30.54
N VAL A 285 -3.02 11.96 30.50
CA VAL A 285 -3.42 10.71 29.82
C VAL A 285 -3.52 11.01 28.33
N GLU A 286 -2.74 10.28 27.54
CA GLU A 286 -2.82 10.35 26.07
C GLU A 286 -4.17 9.82 25.60
N LYS A 287 -4.95 10.68 24.94
CA LYS A 287 -6.30 10.36 24.44
C LYS A 287 -6.44 10.56 22.93
N ASN A 288 -5.31 10.62 22.20
CA ASN A 288 -5.37 10.77 20.76
C ASN A 288 -5.98 9.51 20.12
N PRO A 289 -7.17 9.60 19.48
CA PRO A 289 -7.82 8.44 18.86
C PRO A 289 -6.99 7.76 17.78
N LEU A 290 -6.09 8.51 17.12
CA LEU A 290 -5.22 7.99 16.05
C LEU A 290 -4.10 7.08 16.57
N THR A 291 -3.71 7.26 17.84
CA THR A 291 -2.55 6.56 18.41
C THR A 291 -2.90 5.64 19.58
N VAL A 292 -4.02 5.87 20.27
CA VAL A 292 -4.37 5.12 21.48
C VAL A 292 -4.55 3.63 21.20
N LEU A 293 -5.22 3.27 20.11
CA LEU A 293 -5.48 1.87 19.73
C LEU A 293 -4.17 1.15 19.39
N GLU A 294 -3.30 1.78 18.62
CA GLU A 294 -1.99 1.23 18.30
C GLU A 294 -1.11 1.09 19.52
N SER A 295 -1.15 2.06 20.45
CA SER A 295 -0.40 2.03 21.70
C SER A 295 -0.86 0.89 22.61
N VAL A 296 -2.17 0.68 22.75
CA VAL A 296 -2.73 -0.44 23.53
C VAL A 296 -2.35 -1.78 22.90
N TYR A 297 -2.48 -1.90 21.58
CA TYR A 297 -2.08 -3.10 20.85
C TYR A 297 -0.60 -3.41 21.01
N ALA A 298 0.28 -2.40 20.94
CA ALA A 298 1.72 -2.56 21.17
C ALA A 298 2.02 -3.10 22.57
N VAL A 299 1.29 -2.64 23.60
CA VAL A 299 1.40 -3.19 24.96
C VAL A 299 0.96 -4.66 25.02
N ILE A 300 -0.11 -5.04 24.33
CA ILE A 300 -0.59 -6.43 24.27
C ILE A 300 0.47 -7.33 23.61
N VAL A 301 1.03 -6.89 22.48
CA VAL A 301 2.11 -7.62 21.79
C VAL A 301 3.39 -7.71 22.66
N ASP A 302 3.72 -6.66 23.40
CA ASP A 302 4.84 -6.70 24.37
C ASP A 302 4.58 -7.73 25.46
N ARG A 303 3.35 -7.79 26.03
CA ARG A 303 2.99 -8.80 27.03
C ARG A 303 3.06 -10.23 26.50
N MET A 304 2.76 -10.44 25.23
CA MET A 304 2.91 -11.75 24.59
C MET A 304 4.38 -12.17 24.49
N LYS A 305 5.28 -11.23 24.16
CA LYS A 305 6.72 -11.49 24.00
C LYS A 305 7.47 -11.50 25.35
N ASN A 306 7.06 -10.65 26.26
CA ASN A 306 7.67 -10.41 27.57
C ASN A 306 6.60 -10.53 28.67
N PRO A 307 6.19 -11.77 29.04
CA PRO A 307 5.15 -11.98 30.05
C PRO A 307 5.49 -11.32 31.38
N LYS A 308 4.47 -10.78 32.05
CA LYS A 308 4.59 -10.17 33.39
C LYS A 308 3.66 -10.88 34.35
N GLU A 309 4.11 -11.06 35.58
CA GLU A 309 3.26 -11.49 36.69
C GLU A 309 2.08 -10.53 36.85
N ASP A 310 0.92 -11.06 37.20
CA ASP A 310 -0.36 -10.32 37.39
C ASP A 310 -0.89 -9.62 36.13
N SER A 311 -0.40 -9.95 34.93
CA SER A 311 -0.94 -9.42 33.68
C SER A 311 -2.23 -10.14 33.29
N TYR A 312 -3.33 -9.40 33.21
CA TYR A 312 -4.61 -9.90 32.69
C TYR A 312 -4.46 -10.45 31.26
N THR A 313 -3.74 -9.73 30.38
CA THR A 313 -3.47 -10.16 29.01
C THR A 313 -2.80 -11.53 28.96
N ASN A 314 -1.76 -11.73 29.79
CA ASN A 314 -1.06 -13.02 29.86
C ASN A 314 -1.98 -14.13 30.36
N ALA A 315 -2.77 -13.87 31.41
CA ALA A 315 -3.71 -14.84 31.97
C ALA A 315 -4.79 -15.29 30.97
N VAL A 316 -5.24 -14.40 30.07
CA VAL A 316 -6.19 -14.73 29.00
C VAL A 316 -5.49 -15.52 27.89
N MET A 317 -4.29 -15.11 27.48
CA MET A 317 -3.53 -15.78 26.43
C MET A 317 -3.09 -17.21 26.82
N GLU A 318 -2.69 -17.44 28.07
CA GLU A 318 -2.31 -18.75 28.59
C GLU A 318 -3.44 -19.78 28.53
N LYS A 319 -4.69 -19.35 28.68
CA LYS A 319 -5.87 -20.21 28.55
C LYS A 319 -6.21 -20.59 27.10
N GLY A 320 -5.53 -19.96 26.13
CA GLY A 320 -5.64 -20.26 24.72
C GLY A 320 -6.80 -19.59 23.99
N ILE A 321 -6.94 -19.92 22.72
CA ILE A 321 -7.85 -19.25 21.78
C ILE A 321 -9.33 -19.35 22.21
N ASP A 322 -9.75 -20.46 22.80
CA ASP A 322 -11.14 -20.65 23.20
C ASP A 322 -11.57 -19.69 24.31
N GLU A 323 -10.68 -19.35 25.25
CA GLU A 323 -10.99 -18.36 26.27
C GLU A 323 -11.05 -16.95 25.67
N ILE A 324 -10.19 -16.61 24.70
CA ILE A 324 -10.25 -15.34 23.99
C ILE A 324 -11.58 -15.19 23.26
N LEU A 325 -12.00 -16.22 22.51
CA LEU A 325 -13.28 -16.23 21.78
C LEU A 325 -14.48 -16.17 22.72
N LYS A 326 -14.42 -16.87 23.85
CA LYS A 326 -15.46 -16.79 24.90
C LYS A 326 -15.59 -15.39 25.48
N LYS A 327 -14.46 -14.70 25.74
CA LYS A 327 -14.45 -13.31 26.18
C LYS A 327 -15.08 -12.38 25.16
N LEU A 328 -14.71 -12.48 23.89
CA LEU A 328 -15.33 -11.69 22.81
C LEU A 328 -16.85 -11.88 22.75
N GLY A 329 -17.33 -13.13 22.85
CA GLY A 329 -18.77 -13.42 22.90
C GLY A 329 -19.47 -12.80 24.11
N HIS A 330 -18.80 -12.77 25.25
CA HIS A 330 -19.30 -12.12 26.47
C HIS A 330 -19.47 -10.62 26.26
N GLU A 331 -18.39 -9.92 25.84
CA GLU A 331 -18.42 -8.48 25.63
C GLU A 331 -19.44 -8.06 24.53
N CYS A 332 -19.61 -8.87 23.47
CA CYS A 332 -20.68 -8.65 22.50
C CYS A 332 -22.09 -8.66 23.16
N THR A 333 -22.30 -9.54 24.14
CA THR A 333 -23.58 -9.61 24.85
C THR A 333 -23.76 -8.41 25.78
N GLU A 334 -22.72 -8.01 26.49
CA GLU A 334 -22.75 -6.85 27.37
C GLU A 334 -23.00 -5.53 26.60
N ILE A 335 -22.41 -5.36 25.42
CA ILE A 335 -22.70 -4.24 24.51
C ILE A 335 -24.20 -4.18 24.18
N ILE A 336 -24.83 -5.34 23.85
CA ILE A 336 -26.25 -5.40 23.52
C ILE A 336 -27.11 -5.00 24.70
N LEU A 337 -26.73 -5.41 25.92
CA LEU A 337 -27.45 -5.06 27.17
C LEU A 337 -27.27 -3.59 27.50
N ALA A 338 -26.02 -3.09 27.48
CA ALA A 338 -25.69 -1.69 27.76
C ALA A 338 -26.34 -0.70 26.77
N ALA A 339 -26.45 -1.10 25.50
CA ALA A 339 -27.08 -0.27 24.46
C ALA A 339 -28.58 0.01 24.72
N LYS A 340 -29.24 -0.74 25.61
CA LYS A 340 -30.63 -0.51 26.01
C LYS A 340 -30.77 0.43 27.19
N ASN A 341 -29.66 0.73 27.88
CA ASN A 341 -29.65 1.64 29.00
C ASN A 341 -29.67 3.11 28.50
N PRO A 342 -30.35 4.03 29.20
CA PRO A 342 -30.33 5.44 28.84
C PRO A 342 -28.98 6.11 29.06
N ASP A 343 -28.14 5.59 29.95
CA ASP A 343 -26.78 6.05 30.19
C ASP A 343 -25.81 5.39 29.20
N SER A 344 -24.97 6.21 28.57
CA SER A 344 -23.98 5.76 27.60
C SER A 344 -22.64 5.35 28.20
N ASP A 345 -22.42 5.51 29.51
CA ASP A 345 -21.13 5.24 30.12
C ASP A 345 -20.85 3.72 30.18
N ASP A 346 -21.87 2.93 30.54
CA ASP A 346 -21.78 1.46 30.47
C ASP A 346 -21.46 1.00 29.04
N LEU A 347 -22.16 1.56 28.05
CA LEU A 347 -21.93 1.19 26.64
C LEU A 347 -20.51 1.52 26.18
N LYS A 348 -19.95 2.66 26.59
CA LYS A 348 -18.55 3.02 26.28
C LYS A 348 -17.56 2.03 26.90
N PHE A 349 -17.84 1.60 28.13
CA PHE A 349 -17.02 0.63 28.84
C PHE A 349 -17.01 -0.70 28.11
N GLU A 350 -18.17 -1.26 27.80
CA GLU A 350 -18.30 -2.56 27.10
C GLU A 350 -17.72 -2.55 25.68
N ILE A 351 -17.89 -1.44 24.93
CA ILE A 351 -17.24 -1.30 23.62
C ILE A 351 -15.72 -1.29 23.78
N SER A 352 -15.19 -0.64 24.82
CA SER A 352 -13.74 -0.60 25.04
C SER A 352 -13.18 -1.97 25.39
N ASP A 353 -13.88 -2.74 26.22
CA ASP A 353 -13.50 -4.10 26.59
C ASP A 353 -13.59 -5.06 25.41
N PHE A 354 -14.62 -4.95 24.59
CA PHE A 354 -14.71 -5.70 23.33
C PHE A 354 -13.51 -5.41 22.40
N MET A 355 -13.18 -4.13 22.21
CA MET A 355 -12.02 -3.74 21.37
C MET A 355 -10.71 -4.28 21.97
N TYR A 356 -10.56 -4.26 23.28
CA TYR A 356 -9.39 -4.82 23.95
C TYR A 356 -9.24 -6.32 23.71
N HIS A 357 -10.32 -7.10 23.83
CA HIS A 357 -10.31 -8.53 23.54
C HIS A 357 -10.13 -8.83 22.04
N CYS A 358 -10.64 -7.98 21.14
CA CYS A 358 -10.30 -8.04 19.71
C CYS A 358 -8.80 -7.88 19.49
N MET A 359 -8.14 -6.93 20.16
CA MET A 359 -6.69 -6.75 20.04
C MET A 359 -5.89 -7.95 20.56
N ILE A 360 -6.36 -8.62 21.63
CA ILE A 360 -5.73 -9.88 22.11
C ILE A 360 -5.85 -10.97 21.02
N LEU A 361 -7.02 -11.12 20.40
CA LEU A 361 -7.22 -12.04 19.29
C LEU A 361 -6.33 -11.69 18.08
N MET A 362 -6.27 -10.41 17.73
CA MET A 362 -5.39 -9.93 16.66
C MET A 362 -3.92 -10.30 16.93
N ALA A 363 -3.42 -10.04 18.14
CA ALA A 363 -2.06 -10.41 18.54
C ALA A 363 -1.81 -11.91 18.44
N GLN A 364 -2.76 -12.74 18.93
CA GLN A 364 -2.70 -14.20 18.85
C GLN A 364 -2.66 -14.73 17.41
N LYS A 365 -3.27 -13.99 16.46
CA LYS A 365 -3.33 -14.32 15.03
C LYS A 365 -2.30 -13.57 14.18
N ASN A 366 -1.45 -12.75 14.80
CA ASN A 366 -0.48 -11.88 14.14
C ASN A 366 -1.12 -10.89 13.15
N ILE A 367 -2.33 -10.39 13.44
CA ILE A 367 -3.03 -9.38 12.64
C ILE A 367 -2.74 -7.99 13.23
N THR A 368 -2.36 -7.04 12.40
CA THR A 368 -2.01 -5.66 12.81
C THR A 368 -3.19 -4.69 12.64
N TRP A 369 -3.12 -3.54 13.32
CA TRP A 369 -4.08 -2.45 13.07
C TRP A 369 -4.00 -1.90 11.64
N ALA A 370 -2.83 -1.90 11.02
CA ALA A 370 -2.67 -1.47 9.64
C ALA A 370 -3.48 -2.35 8.67
N GLU A 371 -3.53 -3.66 8.91
CA GLU A 371 -4.35 -4.60 8.13
C GLU A 371 -5.85 -4.35 8.34
N ILE A 372 -6.29 -4.19 9.59
CA ILE A 372 -7.70 -3.88 9.89
C ILE A 372 -8.11 -2.54 9.29
N ALA A 373 -7.26 -1.50 9.40
CA ALA A 373 -7.52 -0.19 8.80
C ALA A 373 -7.58 -0.27 7.27
N GLY A 374 -6.72 -1.08 6.65
CA GLY A 374 -6.72 -1.35 5.21
C GLY A 374 -8.06 -1.94 4.75
N GLU A 375 -8.58 -2.94 5.46
CA GLU A 375 -9.89 -3.54 5.18
C GLU A 375 -11.05 -2.55 5.35
N LEU A 376 -10.99 -1.73 6.39
CA LEU A 376 -12.02 -0.70 6.63
C LEU A 376 -11.99 0.41 5.58
N ALA A 377 -10.81 0.80 5.11
CA ALA A 377 -10.66 1.86 4.10
C ALA A 377 -11.16 1.45 2.70
N GLN A 378 -11.36 0.16 2.45
CA GLN A 378 -11.90 -0.37 1.18
C GLN A 378 -13.43 -0.48 1.17
N ARG A 379 -14.10 -0.24 2.31
CA ARG A 379 -15.57 -0.27 2.47
C ARG A 379 -16.22 1.09 2.23
#